data_43fd85c97ebe84d05d92862712dc97f4
#
_entry.id   43fd85c97ebe84d05d92862712dc97f4
#
_cell.length_a   1.000
_cell.length_b   1.000
_cell.length_c   1.000
_cell.angle_alpha   90.00
_cell.angle_beta   90.00
_cell.angle_gamma   90.00
#
_symmetry.space_group_name_H-M   'P 1'
#
loop_
_entity.id
_entity.type
_entity.pdbx_description
1 polymer ?
#
loop_
_entity_poly.entity_id
_entity_poly.type
_entity_poly.pdbx_seq_one_letter_code
_entity_poly.pdbx_strand_id
1 'polypeptide(L)'
;MWALVENNEVSKVFPRAKAITIGDVNYPSNIFSIWPSDDLEGIGIYEVVIDNTNYKNPEYYINTDQSFSFADDTVTASYGTATARPLDDSTNDDGVVTKGLKTLHKEVINSQAYGFLKPNDWLVVRNQEAGTAIPSDWSTYRTNVRSTAATMKGLIDDVTDVDGLAALYVYNDANPPVRPLGEWPTAPSS
;
A
#
# COMPACT_ATOMS: atom_id res chain seq x y z
N MET A 1 -11.53 16.56 11.53
CA MET A 1 -10.29 17.19 12.01
C MET A 1 -10.48 18.68 11.92
N TRP A 2 -9.97 19.46 12.90
CA TRP A 2 -10.12 20.92 12.94
C TRP A 2 -8.78 21.60 13.10
N ALA A 3 -8.71 22.89 12.77
CA ALA A 3 -7.53 23.71 12.96
C ALA A 3 -7.91 25.06 13.56
N LEU A 4 -7.02 25.61 14.39
CA LEU A 4 -7.08 26.99 14.84
C LEU A 4 -6.28 27.85 13.87
N VAL A 5 -6.89 28.90 13.36
CA VAL A 5 -6.28 29.90 12.51
C VAL A 5 -6.14 31.20 13.30
N GLU A 6 -4.94 31.73 13.35
CA GLU A 6 -4.61 33.01 13.97
C GLU A 6 -3.72 33.79 13.00
N ASN A 7 -4.03 35.07 12.80
CA ASN A 7 -3.28 35.94 11.89
C ASN A 7 -3.14 35.40 10.45
N ASN A 8 -4.20 34.76 9.92
CA ASN A 8 -4.20 34.10 8.59
C ASN A 8 -3.25 32.90 8.45
N GLU A 9 -2.82 32.33 9.56
CA GLU A 9 -1.96 31.14 9.56
C GLU A 9 -2.56 30.05 10.45
N VAL A 10 -2.35 28.79 10.08
CA VAL A 10 -2.76 27.63 10.89
C VAL A 10 -1.81 27.52 12.09
N SER A 11 -2.28 27.91 13.27
CA SER A 11 -1.48 27.88 14.50
C SER A 11 -1.50 26.53 15.21
N LYS A 12 -2.60 25.78 15.09
CA LYS A 12 -2.76 24.49 15.78
C LYS A 12 -3.75 23.58 15.05
N VAL A 13 -3.44 22.27 15.05
CA VAL A 13 -4.32 21.23 14.48
C VAL A 13 -4.86 20.35 15.59
N PHE A 14 -6.15 19.99 15.48
CA PHE A 14 -6.87 19.11 16.40
C PHE A 14 -7.37 17.87 15.64
N PRO A 15 -6.64 16.75 15.68
CA PRO A 15 -7.04 15.52 14.99
C PRO A 15 -8.41 14.97 15.46
N ARG A 16 -8.79 15.29 16.67
CA ARG A 16 -10.07 14.92 17.30
C ARG A 16 -10.58 16.01 18.22
N ALA A 17 -11.90 16.02 18.46
CA ALA A 17 -12.53 16.91 19.42
C ALA A 17 -11.92 16.77 20.82
N LYS A 18 -11.54 17.89 21.42
CA LYS A 18 -11.04 18.00 22.80
C LYS A 18 -11.33 19.41 23.33
N ALA A 19 -11.30 19.59 24.66
CA ALA A 19 -11.35 20.91 25.25
C ALA A 19 -10.15 21.75 24.79
N ILE A 20 -10.38 23.01 24.46
CA ILE A 20 -9.36 23.94 23.94
C ILE A 20 -9.45 25.25 24.66
N THR A 21 -8.35 26.01 24.70
CA THR A 21 -8.28 27.38 25.18
C THR A 21 -7.82 28.26 24.02
N ILE A 22 -8.55 29.33 23.75
CA ILE A 22 -8.20 30.34 22.75
C ILE A 22 -8.16 31.68 23.49
N GLY A 23 -6.99 32.32 23.51
CA GLY A 23 -6.76 33.45 24.41
C GLY A 23 -7.01 33.06 25.88
N ASP A 24 -7.86 33.77 26.56
CA ASP A 24 -8.25 33.51 27.95
C ASP A 24 -9.56 32.72 28.09
N VAL A 25 -10.15 32.26 26.98
CA VAL A 25 -11.45 31.60 26.96
C VAL A 25 -11.28 30.07 26.82
N ASN A 26 -11.92 29.31 27.71
CA ASN A 26 -11.95 27.89 27.70
C ASN A 26 -13.22 27.36 27.01
N TYR A 27 -13.04 26.53 26.01
CA TYR A 27 -14.13 25.87 25.25
C TYR A 27 -14.16 24.39 25.54
N PRO A 28 -15.31 23.80 25.88
CA PRO A 28 -15.45 22.38 26.08
C PRO A 28 -15.38 21.63 24.75
N SER A 29 -15.06 20.31 24.82
CA SER A 29 -14.88 19.49 23.59
C SER A 29 -16.14 19.32 22.74
N ASN A 30 -17.33 19.52 23.31
CA ASN A 30 -18.60 19.35 22.62
C ASN A 30 -18.91 20.47 21.60
N ILE A 31 -18.19 21.62 21.62
CA ILE A 31 -18.38 22.66 20.60
C ILE A 31 -18.20 22.10 19.18
N PHE A 32 -17.25 21.19 18.98
CA PHE A 32 -16.98 20.54 17.71
C PHE A 32 -18.11 19.65 17.18
N SER A 33 -19.12 19.36 18.00
CA SER A 33 -20.25 18.50 17.65
C SER A 33 -21.59 19.23 17.64
N ILE A 34 -21.70 20.34 18.36
CA ILE A 34 -22.97 21.04 18.56
C ILE A 34 -23.00 22.44 17.96
N TRP A 35 -21.84 23.06 17.74
CA TRP A 35 -21.79 24.40 17.14
C TRP A 35 -21.84 24.27 15.60
N PRO A 36 -22.59 25.18 14.94
CA PRO A 36 -22.50 25.34 13.49
C PRO A 36 -21.09 25.78 13.07
N SER A 37 -20.73 25.54 11.82
CA SER A 37 -19.43 25.93 11.26
C SER A 37 -19.14 27.41 11.45
N ASP A 38 -20.12 28.26 11.16
CA ASP A 38 -19.98 29.73 11.27
C ASP A 38 -19.59 30.19 12.68
N ASP A 39 -20.13 29.52 13.72
CA ASP A 39 -19.79 29.83 15.11
C ASP A 39 -18.37 29.38 15.48
N LEU A 40 -17.92 28.25 14.94
CA LEU A 40 -16.54 27.76 15.10
C LEU A 40 -15.55 28.67 14.37
N GLU A 41 -15.87 29.05 13.13
CA GLU A 41 -15.07 29.99 12.33
C GLU A 41 -14.99 31.35 13.00
N GLY A 42 -16.08 31.81 13.65
CA GLY A 42 -16.10 33.04 14.43
C GLY A 42 -15.09 33.10 15.59
N ILE A 43 -14.62 31.95 16.07
CA ILE A 43 -13.55 31.85 17.08
C ILE A 43 -12.22 31.35 16.48
N GLY A 44 -12.11 31.33 15.15
CA GLY A 44 -10.91 30.92 14.42
C GLY A 44 -10.74 29.41 14.26
N ILE A 45 -11.77 28.61 14.51
CA ILE A 45 -11.74 27.14 14.33
C ILE A 45 -12.37 26.77 13.00
N TYR A 46 -11.59 26.12 12.15
CA TYR A 46 -12.01 25.67 10.82
C TYR A 46 -11.99 24.15 10.72
N GLU A 47 -12.91 23.57 9.96
CA GLU A 47 -12.81 22.17 9.57
C GLU A 47 -11.72 22.03 8.50
N VAL A 48 -10.91 20.97 8.63
CA VAL A 48 -9.79 20.73 7.71
C VAL A 48 -10.25 19.89 6.55
N VAL A 49 -10.12 20.41 5.34
CA VAL A 49 -10.28 19.68 4.08
C VAL A 49 -8.99 18.95 3.76
N ILE A 50 -9.08 17.66 3.43
CA ILE A 50 -7.90 16.85 3.09
C ILE A 50 -7.76 16.81 1.57
N ASP A 51 -6.63 17.31 1.08
CA ASP A 51 -6.21 17.17 -0.33
C ASP A 51 -5.25 15.97 -0.46
N ASN A 52 -5.73 14.91 -1.07
CA ASN A 52 -4.97 13.69 -1.34
C ASN A 52 -4.36 13.64 -2.75
N THR A 53 -4.33 14.75 -3.50
CA THR A 53 -3.84 14.76 -4.90
C THR A 53 -2.42 14.19 -5.02
N ASN A 54 -1.55 14.49 -4.07
CA ASN A 54 -0.16 14.00 -4.05
C ASN A 54 0.05 12.75 -3.20
N TYR A 55 -1.00 12.26 -2.52
CA TYR A 55 -0.88 11.04 -1.73
C TYR A 55 -0.83 9.81 -2.64
N LYS A 56 0.22 9.03 -2.52
CA LYS A 56 0.42 7.80 -3.29
C LYS A 56 0.40 6.56 -2.38
N ASN A 57 0.18 5.40 -2.98
CA ASN A 57 0.16 4.13 -2.25
C ASN A 57 1.48 3.92 -1.47
N PRO A 58 1.45 3.81 -0.13
CA PRO A 58 2.64 3.68 0.70
C PRO A 58 3.40 2.35 0.51
N GLU A 59 2.83 1.37 -0.17
CA GLU A 59 3.57 0.17 -0.61
C GLU A 59 4.71 0.55 -1.57
N TYR A 60 4.46 1.51 -2.46
CA TYR A 60 5.35 1.91 -3.55
C TYR A 60 6.05 3.23 -3.32
N TYR A 61 5.49 4.10 -2.46
CA TYR A 61 5.96 5.46 -2.27
C TYR A 61 6.14 5.82 -0.80
N ILE A 62 7.01 6.77 -0.56
CA ILE A 62 7.16 7.45 0.73
C ILE A 62 6.45 8.79 0.58
N ASN A 63 5.31 8.95 1.27
CA ASN A 63 4.59 10.20 1.30
C ASN A 63 5.24 11.16 2.32
N THR A 64 5.14 12.45 2.06
CA THR A 64 5.54 13.47 3.03
C THR A 64 4.55 13.53 4.20
N ASP A 65 4.92 14.20 5.28
CA ASP A 65 3.95 14.62 6.28
C ASP A 65 2.97 15.63 5.67
N GLN A 66 1.78 15.75 6.26
CA GLN A 66 0.80 16.75 5.86
C GLN A 66 1.29 18.15 6.22
N SER A 67 1.16 19.07 5.29
CA SER A 67 1.24 20.52 5.52
C SER A 67 -0.15 21.11 5.57
N PHE A 68 -0.32 22.17 6.34
CA PHE A 68 -1.60 22.85 6.53
C PHE A 68 -1.48 24.29 6.03
N SER A 69 -2.46 24.72 5.24
CA SER A 69 -2.55 26.07 4.73
C SER A 69 -3.95 26.63 4.95
N PHE A 70 -4.04 27.95 5.13
CA PHE A 70 -5.32 28.66 5.22
C PHE A 70 -5.39 29.66 4.06
N ALA A 71 -6.40 29.52 3.24
CA ALA A 71 -6.72 30.43 2.13
C ALA A 71 -8.21 30.36 1.83
N ASP A 72 -8.80 31.47 1.39
CA ASP A 72 -10.21 31.58 1.01
C ASP A 72 -11.16 30.97 2.05
N ASP A 73 -10.94 31.32 3.32
CA ASP A 73 -11.67 30.83 4.49
C ASP A 73 -11.70 29.29 4.63
N THR A 74 -10.70 28.62 4.08
CA THR A 74 -10.59 27.15 4.11
C THR A 74 -9.22 26.72 4.62
N VAL A 75 -9.20 25.79 5.57
CA VAL A 75 -7.96 25.09 5.96
C VAL A 75 -7.82 23.83 5.14
N THR A 76 -6.74 23.73 4.37
CA THR A 76 -6.40 22.56 3.58
C THR A 76 -5.19 21.83 4.14
N ALA A 77 -5.33 20.51 4.36
CA ALA A 77 -4.23 19.61 4.67
C ALA A 77 -3.80 18.89 3.37
N SER A 78 -2.59 19.12 2.91
CA SER A 78 -2.07 18.55 1.67
C SER A 78 -0.75 17.81 1.89
N TYR A 79 -0.42 16.90 0.97
CA TYR A 79 0.85 16.22 0.94
C TYR A 79 1.77 16.87 -0.10
N GLY A 80 3.06 16.93 0.18
CA GLY A 80 4.07 17.25 -0.81
C GLY A 80 4.26 16.09 -1.81
N THR A 81 5.20 16.26 -2.74
CA THR A 81 5.52 15.23 -3.74
C THR A 81 6.03 13.97 -3.05
N ALA A 82 5.36 12.85 -3.29
CA ALA A 82 5.78 11.53 -2.79
C ALA A 82 7.06 11.06 -3.50
N THR A 83 7.95 10.42 -2.75
CA THR A 83 9.18 9.84 -3.27
C THR A 83 9.01 8.35 -3.53
N ALA A 84 9.37 7.87 -4.72
CA ALA A 84 9.34 6.44 -5.03
C ALA A 84 10.31 5.67 -4.10
N ARG A 85 9.86 4.51 -3.61
CA ARG A 85 10.75 3.59 -2.89
C ARG A 85 11.80 3.01 -3.86
N PRO A 86 12.99 2.63 -3.38
CA PRO A 86 14.00 1.98 -4.23
C PRO A 86 13.44 0.74 -4.93
N LEU A 87 13.57 0.72 -6.26
CA LEU A 87 13.11 -0.40 -7.07
C LEU A 87 14.05 -1.59 -6.97
N ASP A 88 15.35 -1.34 -7.04
CA ASP A 88 16.41 -2.34 -6.99
C ASP A 88 17.10 -2.34 -5.61
N ASP A 89 17.78 -3.44 -5.30
CA ASP A 89 18.55 -3.57 -4.06
C ASP A 89 19.70 -2.56 -4.03
N SER A 90 20.04 -2.10 -2.85
CA SER A 90 21.23 -1.26 -2.62
C SER A 90 22.11 -1.84 -1.53
N THR A 91 23.41 -1.61 -1.65
CA THR A 91 24.38 -2.03 -0.63
C THR A 91 25.10 -0.79 -0.11
N ASN A 92 25.16 -0.63 1.23
CA ASN A 92 25.89 0.46 1.85
C ASN A 92 27.40 0.15 1.95
N ASP A 93 28.19 1.12 2.41
CA ASP A 93 29.65 1.00 2.54
C ASP A 93 30.09 -0.12 3.53
N ASP A 94 29.21 -0.50 4.45
CA ASP A 94 29.43 -1.59 5.41
C ASP A 94 29.05 -2.98 4.85
N GLY A 95 28.62 -3.05 3.58
CA GLY A 95 28.22 -4.30 2.92
C GLY A 95 26.79 -4.77 3.29
N VAL A 96 25.99 -3.94 3.98
CA VAL A 96 24.61 -4.27 4.32
C VAL A 96 23.71 -4.05 3.11
N VAL A 97 22.99 -5.10 2.68
CA VAL A 97 22.04 -5.05 1.57
C VAL A 97 20.66 -4.61 2.07
N THR A 98 20.16 -3.52 1.49
CA THR A 98 18.76 -3.11 1.63
C THR A 98 17.98 -3.57 0.40
N LYS A 99 16.95 -4.39 0.61
CA LYS A 99 16.15 -4.93 -0.49
C LYS A 99 15.28 -3.86 -1.12
N GLY A 100 15.30 -3.79 -2.44
CA GLY A 100 14.38 -3.01 -3.24
C GLY A 100 13.03 -3.72 -3.46
N LEU A 101 12.09 -2.99 -4.06
CA LEU A 101 10.73 -3.49 -4.31
C LEU A 101 10.74 -4.75 -5.17
N LYS A 102 11.59 -4.84 -6.21
CA LYS A 102 11.67 -6.04 -7.06
C LYS A 102 11.97 -7.30 -6.23
N THR A 103 12.98 -7.23 -5.35
CA THR A 103 13.34 -8.37 -4.50
C THR A 103 12.21 -8.74 -3.54
N LEU A 104 11.58 -7.74 -2.89
CA LEU A 104 10.47 -7.98 -1.98
C LEU A 104 9.28 -8.64 -2.69
N HIS A 105 8.89 -8.15 -3.87
CA HIS A 105 7.79 -8.73 -4.64
C HIS A 105 8.11 -10.14 -5.16
N LYS A 106 9.36 -10.42 -5.60
CA LYS A 106 9.78 -11.77 -5.98
C LYS A 106 9.77 -12.74 -4.79
N GLU A 107 10.08 -12.29 -3.58
CA GLU A 107 9.96 -13.09 -2.36
C GLU A 107 8.51 -13.48 -2.08
N VAL A 108 7.56 -12.55 -2.29
CA VAL A 108 6.12 -12.83 -2.19
C VAL A 108 5.71 -13.90 -3.20
N ILE A 109 6.13 -13.79 -4.47
CA ILE A 109 5.87 -14.83 -5.50
C ILE A 109 6.43 -16.19 -5.07
N ASN A 110 7.66 -16.24 -4.57
CA ASN A 110 8.27 -17.49 -4.10
C ASN A 110 7.49 -18.10 -2.90
N SER A 111 7.04 -17.25 -1.96
CA SER A 111 6.25 -17.70 -0.81
C SER A 111 4.89 -18.26 -1.25
N GLN A 112 4.22 -17.63 -2.21
CA GLN A 112 2.96 -18.10 -2.77
C GLN A 112 3.16 -19.44 -3.51
N ALA A 113 4.18 -19.54 -4.38
CA ALA A 113 4.51 -20.79 -5.08
C ALA A 113 4.78 -21.94 -4.09
N TYR A 114 5.53 -21.67 -3.02
CA TYR A 114 5.74 -22.64 -1.95
C TYR A 114 4.44 -23.06 -1.29
N GLY A 115 3.53 -22.11 -0.99
CA GLY A 115 2.21 -22.40 -0.43
C GLY A 115 1.37 -23.33 -1.31
N PHE A 116 1.44 -23.18 -2.63
CA PHE A 116 0.75 -24.06 -3.59
C PHE A 116 1.40 -25.45 -3.72
N LEU A 117 2.71 -25.55 -3.61
CA LEU A 117 3.44 -26.81 -3.80
C LEU A 117 3.49 -27.67 -2.54
N LYS A 118 3.66 -27.08 -1.38
CA LYS A 118 3.86 -27.76 -0.10
C LYS A 118 2.78 -28.80 0.23
N PRO A 119 1.45 -28.54 0.07
CA PRO A 119 0.42 -29.53 0.41
C PRO A 119 0.51 -30.84 -0.37
N ASN A 120 1.17 -30.84 -1.51
CA ASN A 120 1.31 -32.00 -2.40
C ASN A 120 2.75 -32.51 -2.53
N ASP A 121 3.69 -32.07 -1.69
CA ASP A 121 5.09 -32.54 -1.68
C ASP A 121 5.21 -34.02 -1.27
N TRP A 122 4.28 -34.53 -0.47
CA TRP A 122 4.23 -35.95 -0.12
C TRP A 122 4.11 -36.87 -1.34
N LEU A 123 3.52 -36.40 -2.46
CA LEU A 123 3.48 -37.17 -3.72
C LEU A 123 4.87 -37.41 -4.26
N VAL A 124 5.78 -36.44 -4.13
CA VAL A 124 7.17 -36.56 -4.56
C VAL A 124 7.93 -37.54 -3.67
N VAL A 125 7.75 -37.42 -2.36
CA VAL A 125 8.36 -38.31 -1.37
C VAL A 125 7.87 -39.74 -1.62
N ARG A 126 6.57 -39.98 -1.75
CA ARG A 126 5.99 -41.31 -2.06
C ARG A 126 6.55 -41.89 -3.37
N ASN A 127 6.72 -41.05 -4.40
CA ASN A 127 7.29 -41.51 -5.66
C ASN A 127 8.74 -41.98 -5.47
N GLN A 128 9.54 -41.28 -4.68
CA GLN A 128 10.94 -41.64 -4.41
C GLN A 128 11.08 -42.88 -3.53
N GLU A 129 10.24 -43.02 -2.50
CA GLU A 129 10.35 -44.11 -1.51
C GLU A 129 9.67 -45.42 -1.98
N ALA A 130 8.51 -45.33 -2.60
CA ALA A 130 7.66 -46.45 -2.94
C ALA A 130 7.53 -46.68 -4.47
N GLY A 131 8.16 -45.88 -5.32
CA GLY A 131 8.03 -45.96 -6.77
C GLY A 131 6.63 -45.65 -7.32
N THR A 132 5.72 -45.15 -6.47
CA THR A 132 4.36 -44.82 -6.89
C THR A 132 4.36 -43.54 -7.72
N ALA A 133 3.97 -43.60 -8.98
CA ALA A 133 3.96 -42.46 -9.88
C ALA A 133 3.07 -41.30 -9.35
N ILE A 134 3.54 -40.06 -9.54
CA ILE A 134 2.73 -38.90 -9.29
C ILE A 134 1.62 -38.85 -10.34
N PRO A 135 0.33 -38.66 -9.96
CA PRO A 135 -0.74 -38.47 -10.93
C PRO A 135 -0.41 -37.35 -11.93
N SER A 136 -0.74 -37.57 -13.21
CA SER A 136 -0.34 -36.67 -14.31
C SER A 136 -0.85 -35.22 -14.15
N ASP A 137 -2.06 -35.06 -13.64
CA ASP A 137 -2.68 -33.77 -13.35
C ASP A 137 -1.93 -33.00 -12.25
N TRP A 138 -1.54 -33.67 -11.16
CA TRP A 138 -0.69 -33.09 -10.11
C TRP A 138 0.73 -32.78 -10.62
N SER A 139 1.31 -33.62 -11.46
CA SER A 139 2.61 -33.34 -12.09
C SER A 139 2.54 -32.07 -12.97
N THR A 140 1.48 -31.98 -13.79
CA THR A 140 1.22 -30.83 -14.65
C THR A 140 0.98 -29.56 -13.81
N TYR A 141 0.14 -29.63 -12.76
CA TYR A 141 -0.10 -28.53 -11.86
C TYR A 141 1.20 -27.99 -11.23
N ARG A 142 2.02 -28.89 -10.68
CA ARG A 142 3.30 -28.52 -10.06
C ARG A 142 4.25 -27.85 -11.04
N THR A 143 4.28 -28.33 -12.29
CA THR A 143 5.07 -27.71 -13.37
C THR A 143 4.54 -26.31 -13.69
N ASN A 144 3.22 -26.16 -13.83
CA ASN A 144 2.58 -24.88 -14.11
C ASN A 144 2.81 -23.86 -12.99
N VAL A 145 2.73 -24.26 -11.70
CA VAL A 145 3.03 -23.35 -10.56
C VAL A 145 4.46 -22.81 -10.67
N ARG A 146 5.45 -23.65 -10.97
CA ARG A 146 6.85 -23.21 -11.12
C ARG A 146 7.05 -22.30 -12.33
N SER A 147 6.43 -22.65 -13.46
CA SER A 147 6.49 -21.86 -14.69
C SER A 147 5.83 -20.47 -14.48
N THR A 148 4.64 -20.44 -13.88
CA THR A 148 3.94 -19.20 -13.55
C THR A 148 4.79 -18.32 -12.62
N ALA A 149 5.38 -18.90 -11.56
CA ALA A 149 6.27 -18.16 -10.68
C ALA A 149 7.49 -17.57 -11.41
N ALA A 150 8.07 -18.32 -12.35
CA ALA A 150 9.19 -17.86 -13.16
C ALA A 150 8.77 -16.70 -14.07
N THR A 151 7.63 -16.81 -14.75
CA THR A 151 7.06 -15.75 -15.59
C THR A 151 6.76 -14.49 -14.79
N MET A 152 6.09 -14.61 -13.65
CA MET A 152 5.77 -13.47 -12.77
C MET A 152 7.04 -12.74 -12.29
N LYS A 153 8.08 -13.50 -11.92
CA LYS A 153 9.37 -12.90 -11.51
C LYS A 153 10.07 -12.22 -12.68
N GLY A 154 10.00 -12.78 -13.89
CA GLY A 154 10.53 -12.14 -15.10
C GLY A 154 9.83 -10.80 -15.37
N LEU A 155 8.50 -10.75 -15.30
CA LEU A 155 7.74 -9.51 -15.45
C LEU A 155 8.14 -8.45 -14.39
N ILE A 156 8.43 -8.86 -13.15
CA ILE A 156 8.91 -7.96 -12.10
C ILE A 156 10.33 -7.48 -12.41
N ASP A 157 11.20 -8.32 -12.95
CA ASP A 157 12.57 -7.94 -13.31
C ASP A 157 12.61 -6.93 -14.48
N ASP A 158 11.67 -7.05 -15.42
CA ASP A 158 11.60 -6.23 -16.63
C ASP A 158 11.06 -4.79 -16.38
N VAL A 159 10.42 -4.51 -15.22
CA VAL A 159 9.94 -3.15 -14.95
C VAL A 159 11.10 -2.18 -14.72
N THR A 160 10.91 -0.94 -15.17
CA THR A 160 11.94 0.10 -15.12
C THR A 160 11.69 1.18 -14.05
N ASP A 161 10.46 1.22 -13.53
CA ASP A 161 10.05 2.17 -12.50
C ASP A 161 8.98 1.58 -11.57
N VAL A 162 8.67 2.33 -10.52
CA VAL A 162 7.74 1.89 -9.47
C VAL A 162 6.30 1.88 -9.95
N ASP A 163 5.91 2.78 -10.86
CA ASP A 163 4.56 2.80 -11.43
C ASP A 163 4.33 1.57 -12.33
N GLY A 164 5.34 1.17 -13.11
CA GLY A 164 5.33 -0.09 -13.88
C GLY A 164 5.18 -1.31 -13.01
N LEU A 165 5.87 -1.37 -11.85
CA LEU A 165 5.71 -2.45 -10.89
C LEU A 165 4.28 -2.48 -10.33
N ALA A 166 3.74 -1.33 -9.92
CA ALA A 166 2.37 -1.24 -9.41
C ALA A 166 1.34 -1.68 -10.46
N ALA A 167 1.54 -1.29 -11.72
CA ALA A 167 0.65 -1.64 -12.84
C ALA A 167 0.53 -3.16 -13.07
N LEU A 168 1.56 -3.95 -12.74
CA LEU A 168 1.48 -5.43 -12.84
C LEU A 168 0.37 -6.03 -11.97
N TYR A 169 -0.03 -5.35 -10.90
CA TYR A 169 -1.02 -5.83 -9.92
C TYR A 169 -2.43 -5.28 -10.14
N VAL A 170 -2.61 -4.36 -11.08
CA VAL A 170 -3.92 -3.74 -11.36
C VAL A 170 -4.75 -4.66 -12.24
N TYR A 171 -5.94 -5.02 -11.75
CA TYR A 171 -6.91 -5.78 -12.53
C TYR A 171 -7.63 -4.87 -13.51
N ASN A 172 -7.89 -5.41 -14.71
CA ASN A 172 -8.71 -4.73 -15.73
C ASN A 172 -10.21 -5.02 -15.52
N ASP A 173 -11.05 -4.36 -16.33
CA ASP A 173 -12.54 -4.50 -16.29
C ASP A 173 -13.06 -5.72 -17.07
N ALA A 174 -12.22 -6.65 -17.50
CA ALA A 174 -12.63 -7.87 -18.19
C ALA A 174 -13.42 -8.80 -17.25
N ASN A 175 -14.20 -9.73 -17.83
CA ASN A 175 -14.92 -10.74 -17.06
C ASN A 175 -14.51 -12.16 -17.52
N PRO A 176 -13.75 -12.92 -16.74
CA PRO A 176 -13.19 -12.57 -15.43
C PRO A 176 -12.12 -11.48 -15.54
N PRO A 177 -11.92 -10.64 -14.48
CA PRO A 177 -10.86 -9.65 -14.47
C PRO A 177 -9.48 -10.32 -14.49
N VAL A 178 -8.54 -9.71 -15.22
CA VAL A 178 -7.16 -10.18 -15.35
C VAL A 178 -6.18 -9.04 -15.05
N ARG A 179 -5.00 -9.37 -14.56
CA ARG A 179 -3.91 -8.42 -14.32
C ARG A 179 -2.67 -8.80 -15.13
N PRO A 180 -1.79 -7.84 -15.48
CA PRO A 180 -0.58 -8.09 -16.26
C PRO A 180 0.37 -9.11 -15.62
N LEU A 181 0.47 -9.17 -14.29
CA LEU A 181 1.30 -10.16 -13.59
C LEU A 181 0.85 -11.61 -13.87
N GLY A 182 -0.42 -11.82 -14.24
CA GLY A 182 -1.01 -13.15 -14.45
C GLY A 182 -1.60 -13.75 -13.18
N GLU A 183 -2.19 -14.96 -13.34
CA GLU A 183 -2.87 -15.68 -12.26
C GLU A 183 -2.24 -17.05 -12.03
N TRP A 184 -2.38 -17.54 -10.80
CA TRP A 184 -1.91 -18.87 -10.43
C TRP A 184 -2.79 -19.98 -11.04
N PRO A 185 -2.21 -21.13 -11.40
CA PRO A 185 -2.99 -22.26 -11.91
C PRO A 185 -3.91 -22.83 -10.82
N THR A 186 -5.07 -23.33 -11.23
CA THR A 186 -6.02 -24.00 -10.35
C THR A 186 -5.52 -25.40 -10.02
N ALA A 187 -5.58 -25.81 -8.75
CA ALA A 187 -5.23 -27.15 -8.33
C ALA A 187 -6.20 -28.20 -8.92
N PRO A 188 -5.72 -29.42 -9.21
CA PRO A 188 -6.61 -30.51 -9.60
C PRO A 188 -7.69 -30.77 -8.56
N SER A 189 -8.88 -31.16 -9.02
CA SER A 189 -9.94 -31.64 -8.13
C SER A 189 -9.49 -32.97 -7.50
N SER A 190 -9.67 -33.10 -6.20
CA SER A 190 -9.41 -34.34 -5.44
C SER A 190 -10.44 -35.42 -5.74
#